data_eaeeec3cb26f93beea552550cb3cbb6a
#
_entry.id   eaeeec3cb26f93beea552550cb3cbb6a
#
_cell.length_a   1.000
_cell.length_b   1.000
_cell.length_c   1.000
_cell.angle_alpha   90.00
_cell.angle_beta   90.00
_cell.angle_gamma   90.00
#
_symmetry.space_group_name_H-M   'P 1'
#
loop_
_entity.id
_entity.type
_entity.pdbx_description
1 polymer ?
#
loop_
_entity_poly.entity_id
_entity_poly.type
_entity_poly.pdbx_seq_one_letter_code
_entity_poly.pdbx_strand_id
1 'polypeptide(L)'
;MANVAYIRVSTVEQNEDRQLENLKQYQIDRIFSEKVSAKDTKRPQLQEMLRYVREGDTVYINDFSRLARSTMDLLSIVEQLQSMNVQFVSLKENIDTSTPTGKLMLQMIAAINEFERANLLERQREGIRCAKERGAYKGRKKISVPEQEFSELYQLWLSHKISKSEIAKRLNVSRTVVDRMIEEREKLLF
;
A
#
# COMPACT_ATOMS: atom_id res chain seq x y z
N MET A 1 -0.03 -7.71 34.43
CA MET A 1 0.43 -8.39 33.21
C MET A 1 -0.70 -9.25 32.75
N ALA A 2 -1.31 -8.92 31.63
CA ALA A 2 -2.42 -9.68 31.07
C ALA A 2 -1.97 -10.45 29.82
N ASN A 3 -2.50 -11.65 29.63
CA ASN A 3 -2.32 -12.45 28.43
C ASN A 3 -3.49 -12.16 27.48
N VAL A 4 -3.21 -11.56 26.37
CA VAL A 4 -4.21 -11.11 25.38
C VAL A 4 -4.06 -11.94 24.11
N ALA A 5 -5.16 -12.45 23.55
CA ALA A 5 -5.11 -13.16 22.28
C ALA A 5 -5.77 -12.36 21.15
N TYR A 6 -5.17 -12.40 19.97
CA TYR A 6 -5.81 -11.93 18.75
C TYR A 6 -6.06 -13.10 17.80
N ILE A 7 -7.31 -13.23 17.38
CA ILE A 7 -7.79 -14.27 16.46
C ILE A 7 -8.41 -13.61 15.25
N ARG A 8 -8.11 -14.14 14.05
CA ARG A 8 -8.77 -13.70 12.82
C ARG A 8 -9.26 -14.87 12.00
N VAL A 9 -10.55 -14.81 11.63
CA VAL A 9 -11.18 -15.76 10.71
C VAL A 9 -11.67 -15.04 9.47
N SER A 10 -11.52 -15.68 8.30
CA SER A 10 -11.84 -15.08 7.01
C SER A 10 -13.29 -15.27 6.56
N THR A 11 -14.01 -16.24 7.14
CA THR A 11 -15.43 -16.56 6.86
C THR A 11 -16.10 -17.08 8.12
N VAL A 12 -17.44 -17.01 8.15
CA VAL A 12 -18.27 -17.51 9.26
C VAL A 12 -18.09 -19.01 9.52
N GLU A 13 -17.60 -19.76 8.52
CA GLU A 13 -17.43 -21.24 8.58
C GLU A 13 -16.03 -21.68 8.99
N GLN A 14 -15.03 -20.77 9.04
CA GLN A 14 -13.71 -21.15 9.57
C GLN A 14 -13.78 -21.19 11.09
N ASN A 15 -13.65 -22.40 11.62
CA ASN A 15 -13.79 -22.72 13.03
C ASN A 15 -12.73 -21.99 13.87
N GLU A 16 -13.18 -21.04 14.70
CA GLU A 16 -12.35 -20.37 15.70
C GLU A 16 -11.83 -21.36 16.75
N ASP A 17 -12.53 -22.49 16.96
CA ASP A 17 -12.28 -23.46 18.03
C ASP A 17 -10.84 -23.98 17.99
N ARG A 18 -10.30 -24.25 16.79
CA ARG A 18 -8.92 -24.71 16.67
C ARG A 18 -7.89 -23.68 17.14
N GLN A 19 -8.13 -22.40 16.86
CA GLN A 19 -7.23 -21.33 17.31
C GLN A 19 -7.38 -21.14 18.83
N LEU A 20 -8.60 -21.18 19.32
CA LEU A 20 -8.90 -21.10 20.76
C LEU A 20 -8.29 -22.29 21.53
N GLU A 21 -8.32 -23.48 20.96
CA GLU A 21 -7.75 -24.68 21.62
C GLU A 21 -6.23 -24.54 21.80
N ASN A 22 -5.53 -24.08 20.78
CA ASN A 22 -4.09 -23.83 20.88
C ASN A 22 -3.74 -22.75 21.93
N LEU A 23 -4.64 -21.82 22.18
CA LEU A 23 -4.45 -20.71 23.11
C LEU A 23 -4.82 -21.05 24.55
N LYS A 24 -5.61 -22.12 24.81
CA LYS A 24 -6.07 -22.50 26.15
C LYS A 24 -4.94 -22.68 27.17
N GLN A 25 -3.80 -23.19 26.72
CA GLN A 25 -2.64 -23.46 27.62
C GLN A 25 -1.95 -22.18 28.13
N TYR A 26 -2.24 -21.01 27.54
CA TYR A 26 -1.58 -19.75 27.88
C TYR A 26 -2.36 -18.85 28.82
N GLN A 27 -3.48 -19.34 29.42
CA GLN A 27 -4.32 -18.61 30.37
C GLN A 27 -4.66 -17.21 29.88
N ILE A 28 -5.36 -17.15 28.73
CA ILE A 28 -5.72 -15.88 28.07
C ILE A 28 -6.79 -15.16 28.89
N ASP A 29 -6.50 -13.89 29.28
CA ASP A 29 -7.41 -13.03 30.02
C ASP A 29 -8.44 -12.36 29.11
N ARG A 30 -8.04 -11.99 27.86
CA ARG A 30 -8.93 -11.34 26.90
C ARG A 30 -8.63 -11.77 25.47
N ILE A 31 -9.69 -11.98 24.68
CA ILE A 31 -9.63 -12.38 23.29
C ILE A 31 -10.24 -11.28 22.43
N PHE A 32 -9.51 -10.87 21.39
CA PHE A 32 -9.99 -9.99 20.33
C PHE A 32 -10.18 -10.82 19.07
N SER A 33 -11.43 -11.03 18.66
CA SER A 33 -11.78 -11.85 17.50
C SER A 33 -12.23 -10.97 16.34
N GLU A 34 -11.55 -11.09 15.21
CA GLU A 34 -11.80 -10.36 13.99
C GLU A 34 -12.42 -11.27 12.93
N LYS A 35 -13.63 -10.94 12.47
CA LYS A 35 -14.36 -11.68 11.42
C LYS A 35 -14.31 -10.92 10.10
N VAL A 36 -13.15 -10.88 9.47
CA VAL A 36 -12.94 -10.15 8.21
C VAL A 36 -12.03 -10.91 7.26
N SER A 37 -12.30 -10.75 5.96
CA SER A 37 -11.43 -11.28 4.93
C SER A 37 -10.04 -10.61 4.98
N ALA A 38 -9.01 -11.33 4.51
CA ALA A 38 -7.65 -10.78 4.41
C ALA A 38 -7.56 -9.52 3.55
N LYS A 39 -8.53 -9.29 2.66
CA LYS A 39 -8.60 -8.11 1.77
C LYS A 39 -9.21 -6.88 2.44
N ASP A 40 -9.97 -7.05 3.51
CA ASP A 40 -10.58 -5.92 4.22
C ASP A 40 -9.51 -5.14 5.00
N THR A 41 -9.49 -3.82 4.79
CA THR A 41 -8.52 -2.94 5.45
C THR A 41 -8.92 -2.56 6.86
N LYS A 42 -10.20 -2.62 7.18
CA LYS A 42 -10.72 -2.27 8.50
C LYS A 42 -10.58 -3.46 9.45
N ARG A 43 -9.78 -3.29 10.49
CA ARG A 43 -9.57 -4.27 11.57
C ARG A 43 -9.84 -3.62 12.92
N PRO A 44 -11.13 -3.38 13.25
CA PRO A 44 -11.49 -2.70 14.47
C PRO A 44 -11.01 -3.44 15.73
N GLN A 45 -11.04 -4.78 15.73
CA GLN A 45 -10.59 -5.57 16.88
C GLN A 45 -9.07 -5.53 17.07
N LEU A 46 -8.29 -5.49 15.99
CA LEU A 46 -6.85 -5.26 16.06
C LEU A 46 -6.56 -3.88 16.66
N GLN A 47 -7.24 -2.84 16.21
CA GLN A 47 -7.06 -1.50 16.73
C GLN A 47 -7.49 -1.39 18.20
N GLU A 48 -8.57 -2.06 18.58
CA GLU A 48 -9.01 -2.14 19.96
C GLU A 48 -7.99 -2.85 20.84
N MET A 49 -7.45 -3.98 20.38
CA MET A 49 -6.39 -4.71 21.08
C MET A 49 -5.15 -3.80 21.30
N LEU A 50 -4.67 -3.12 20.26
CA LEU A 50 -3.50 -2.23 20.35
C LEU A 50 -3.70 -1.05 21.32
N ARG A 51 -4.96 -0.60 21.50
CA ARG A 51 -5.31 0.42 22.50
C ARG A 51 -5.47 -0.14 23.91
N TYR A 52 -5.79 -1.41 24.02
CA TYR A 52 -6.05 -2.09 25.28
C TYR A 52 -4.76 -2.49 26.01
N VAL A 53 -3.80 -3.06 25.27
CA VAL A 53 -2.57 -3.60 25.83
C VAL A 53 -1.70 -2.52 26.48
N ARG A 54 -1.01 -2.90 27.55
CA ARG A 54 -0.15 -2.02 28.36
C ARG A 54 1.21 -2.67 28.58
N GLU A 55 2.14 -1.92 29.10
CA GLU A 55 3.46 -2.40 29.48
C GLU A 55 3.38 -3.66 30.34
N GLY A 56 4.15 -4.67 29.98
CA GLY A 56 4.23 -5.96 30.65
C GLY A 56 3.16 -6.98 30.19
N ASP A 57 2.18 -6.60 29.36
CA ASP A 57 1.24 -7.56 28.78
C ASP A 57 1.88 -8.40 27.69
N THR A 58 1.27 -9.55 27.37
CA THR A 58 1.71 -10.45 26.30
C THR A 58 0.59 -10.65 25.30
N VAL A 59 0.88 -10.43 24.02
CA VAL A 59 -0.04 -10.69 22.91
C VAL A 59 0.27 -12.02 22.27
N TYR A 60 -0.70 -12.91 22.25
CA TYR A 60 -0.64 -14.24 21.65
C TYR A 60 -1.39 -14.29 20.35
N ILE A 61 -0.78 -14.89 19.32
CA ILE A 61 -1.42 -15.21 18.05
C ILE A 61 -1.16 -16.65 17.65
N ASN A 62 -2.04 -17.23 16.84
CA ASN A 62 -1.83 -18.59 16.35
C ASN A 62 -0.74 -18.65 15.27
N ASP A 63 -0.78 -17.76 14.30
CA ASP A 63 0.20 -17.63 13.21
C ASP A 63 0.25 -16.20 12.67
N PHE A 64 1.35 -15.84 11.99
CA PHE A 64 1.56 -14.51 11.44
C PHE A 64 0.48 -14.07 10.45
N SER A 65 -0.07 -15.01 9.68
CA SER A 65 -1.12 -14.71 8.69
C SER A 65 -2.42 -14.23 9.34
N ARG A 66 -2.62 -14.50 10.62
CA ARG A 66 -3.77 -13.99 11.39
C ARG A 66 -3.58 -12.54 11.81
N LEU A 67 -2.36 -12.17 12.21
CA LEU A 67 -2.08 -10.81 12.66
C LEU A 67 -1.89 -9.84 11.49
N ALA A 68 -1.17 -10.26 10.45
CA ALA A 68 -0.70 -9.37 9.39
C ALA A 68 -1.05 -9.89 7.99
N ARG A 69 -0.99 -9.00 7.00
CA ARG A 69 -1.23 -9.32 5.57
C ARG A 69 0.06 -9.42 4.79
N SER A 70 1.10 -8.81 5.30
CA SER A 70 2.44 -8.81 4.74
C SER A 70 3.45 -8.82 5.87
N THR A 71 4.68 -9.17 5.55
CA THR A 71 5.79 -9.13 6.50
C THR A 71 6.02 -7.71 7.04
N MET A 72 5.84 -6.68 6.19
CA MET A 72 5.94 -5.28 6.63
C MET A 72 4.86 -4.89 7.66
N ASP A 73 3.62 -5.32 7.42
CA ASP A 73 2.50 -5.10 8.34
C ASP A 73 2.77 -5.79 9.69
N LEU A 74 3.27 -7.04 9.65
CA LEU A 74 3.68 -7.78 10.84
C LEU A 74 4.74 -7.03 11.64
N LEU A 75 5.83 -6.65 10.99
CA LEU A 75 6.95 -5.98 11.64
C LEU A 75 6.52 -4.64 12.26
N SER A 76 5.69 -3.88 11.57
CA SER A 76 5.15 -2.61 12.10
C SER A 76 4.30 -2.82 13.35
N ILE A 77 3.44 -3.84 13.36
CA ILE A 77 2.61 -4.16 14.55
C ILE A 77 3.49 -4.62 15.70
N VAL A 78 4.47 -5.49 15.44
CA VAL A 78 5.37 -6.00 16.48
C VAL A 78 6.26 -4.88 17.03
N GLU A 79 6.77 -3.98 16.18
CA GLU A 79 7.53 -2.80 16.61
C GLU A 79 6.70 -1.88 17.50
N GLN A 80 5.42 -1.67 17.14
CA GLN A 80 4.49 -0.92 17.98
C GLN A 80 4.29 -1.57 19.35
N LEU A 81 4.10 -2.89 19.42
CA LEU A 81 3.99 -3.63 20.68
C LEU A 81 5.28 -3.50 21.50
N GLN A 82 6.44 -3.67 20.89
CA GLN A 82 7.73 -3.55 21.57
C GLN A 82 7.97 -2.12 22.12
N SER A 83 7.58 -1.08 21.37
CA SER A 83 7.69 0.31 21.84
C SER A 83 6.83 0.60 23.08
N MET A 84 5.79 -0.21 23.28
CA MET A 84 4.92 -0.18 24.47
C MET A 84 5.37 -1.14 25.57
N ASN A 85 6.52 -1.79 25.43
CA ASN A 85 7.00 -2.88 26.30
C ASN A 85 6.02 -4.05 26.44
N VAL A 86 5.26 -4.34 25.36
CA VAL A 86 4.34 -5.50 25.27
C VAL A 86 5.06 -6.65 24.59
N GLN A 87 4.97 -7.85 25.18
CA GLN A 87 5.56 -9.05 24.62
C GLN A 87 4.65 -9.60 23.50
N PHE A 88 5.26 -10.30 22.55
CA PHE A 88 4.56 -10.89 21.43
C PHE A 88 4.95 -12.35 21.27
N VAL A 89 3.96 -13.23 21.13
CA VAL A 89 4.14 -14.68 20.98
C VAL A 89 3.34 -15.18 19.78
N SER A 90 4.02 -15.84 18.84
CA SER A 90 3.40 -16.58 17.74
C SER A 90 3.60 -18.08 17.93
N LEU A 91 2.48 -18.82 18.02
CA LEU A 91 2.51 -20.24 18.39
C LEU A 91 3.08 -21.11 17.28
N LYS A 92 2.62 -20.92 16.05
CA LYS A 92 3.01 -21.75 14.90
C LYS A 92 4.48 -21.55 14.51
N GLU A 93 4.94 -20.29 14.53
CA GLU A 93 6.32 -19.94 14.18
C GLU A 93 7.28 -20.12 15.37
N ASN A 94 6.78 -20.45 16.57
CA ASN A 94 7.57 -20.56 17.79
C ASN A 94 8.43 -19.33 18.09
N ILE A 95 7.86 -18.15 17.88
CA ILE A 95 8.53 -16.88 18.13
C ILE A 95 7.96 -16.27 19.41
N ASP A 96 8.84 -15.97 20.35
CA ASP A 96 8.54 -15.34 21.63
C ASP A 96 9.53 -14.19 21.85
N THR A 97 9.01 -12.94 21.82
CA THR A 97 9.84 -11.74 21.97
C THR A 97 10.32 -11.50 23.41
N SER A 98 9.87 -12.27 24.38
CA SER A 98 10.44 -12.27 25.71
C SER A 98 11.85 -12.88 25.73
N THR A 99 12.15 -13.77 24.76
CA THR A 99 13.42 -14.46 24.63
C THR A 99 14.39 -13.75 23.68
N PRO A 100 15.72 -13.83 23.95
CA PRO A 100 16.73 -13.31 23.01
C PRO A 100 16.63 -13.95 21.61
N THR A 101 16.35 -15.24 21.55
CA THR A 101 16.22 -16.01 20.29
C THR A 101 15.01 -15.52 19.48
N GLY A 102 13.86 -15.29 20.10
CA GLY A 102 12.67 -14.77 19.43
C GLY A 102 12.89 -13.35 18.88
N LYS A 103 13.58 -12.50 19.65
CA LYS A 103 13.97 -11.16 19.17
C LYS A 103 14.89 -11.26 17.95
N LEU A 104 15.89 -12.14 17.99
CA LEU A 104 16.81 -12.35 16.87
C LEU A 104 16.06 -12.86 15.63
N MET A 105 15.14 -13.80 15.78
CA MET A 105 14.32 -14.31 14.66
C MET A 105 13.51 -13.21 13.98
N LEU A 106 12.89 -12.31 14.75
CA LEU A 106 12.17 -11.16 14.17
C LEU A 106 13.10 -10.20 13.44
N GLN A 107 14.27 -9.93 13.97
CA GLN A 107 15.30 -9.10 13.31
C GLN A 107 15.76 -9.73 11.99
N MET A 108 15.95 -11.05 11.95
CA MET A 108 16.28 -11.78 10.72
C MET A 108 15.16 -11.68 9.69
N ILE A 109 13.90 -11.82 10.08
CA ILE A 109 12.75 -11.67 9.19
C ILE A 109 12.71 -10.23 8.62
N ALA A 110 12.96 -9.22 9.45
CA ALA A 110 13.02 -7.84 9.03
C ALA A 110 14.15 -7.61 8.00
N ALA A 111 15.35 -8.11 8.28
CA ALA A 111 16.51 -7.98 7.39
C ALA A 111 16.29 -8.67 6.03
N ILE A 112 15.71 -9.88 6.01
CA ILE A 112 15.37 -10.60 4.78
C ILE A 112 14.35 -9.81 3.95
N ASN A 113 13.33 -9.27 4.59
CA ASN A 113 12.30 -8.48 3.90
C ASN A 113 12.86 -7.19 3.29
N GLU A 114 13.77 -6.51 4.00
CA GLU A 114 14.46 -5.32 3.48
C GLU A 114 15.37 -5.67 2.30
N PHE A 115 16.11 -6.77 2.39
CA PHE A 115 16.93 -7.30 1.29
C PHE A 115 16.09 -7.63 0.04
N GLU A 116 14.97 -8.32 0.20
CA GLU A 116 14.06 -8.62 -0.91
C GLU A 116 13.52 -7.34 -1.56
N ARG A 117 13.15 -6.35 -0.75
CA ARG A 117 12.70 -5.04 -1.24
C ARG A 117 13.79 -4.30 -2.01
N ALA A 118 15.01 -4.30 -1.51
CA ALA A 118 16.15 -3.68 -2.18
C ALA A 118 16.41 -4.33 -3.55
N ASN A 119 16.43 -5.66 -3.61
CA ASN A 119 16.59 -6.42 -4.85
C ASN A 119 15.47 -6.16 -5.86
N LEU A 120 14.24 -5.98 -5.38
CA LEU A 120 13.08 -5.69 -6.22
C LEU A 120 13.18 -4.29 -6.85
N LEU A 121 13.61 -3.31 -6.08
CA LEU A 121 13.86 -1.94 -6.54
C LEU A 121 15.01 -1.87 -7.54
N GLU A 122 16.08 -2.64 -7.32
CA GLU A 122 17.22 -2.71 -8.23
C GLU A 122 16.78 -3.28 -9.59
N ARG A 123 16.11 -4.44 -9.58
CA ARG A 123 15.55 -5.04 -10.81
C ARG A 123 14.59 -4.11 -11.53
N GLN A 124 13.76 -3.36 -10.79
CA GLN A 124 12.88 -2.35 -11.38
C GLN A 124 13.66 -1.22 -12.05
N ARG A 125 14.72 -0.70 -11.40
CA ARG A 125 15.59 0.34 -11.98
C ARG A 125 16.27 -0.13 -13.25
N GLU A 126 16.80 -1.35 -13.25
CA GLU A 126 17.40 -1.95 -14.44
C GLU A 126 16.39 -2.14 -15.57
N GLY A 127 15.19 -2.65 -15.26
CA GLY A 127 14.10 -2.78 -16.22
C GLY A 127 13.68 -1.45 -16.85
N ILE A 128 13.59 -0.38 -16.04
CA ILE A 128 13.31 0.97 -16.51
C ILE A 128 14.45 1.48 -17.42
N ARG A 129 15.72 1.25 -17.03
CA ARG A 129 16.89 1.64 -17.85
C ARG A 129 16.83 0.97 -19.21
N CYS A 130 16.70 -0.35 -19.26
CA CYS A 130 16.59 -1.11 -20.50
C CYS A 130 15.38 -0.70 -21.35
N ALA A 131 14.25 -0.36 -20.73
CA ALA A 131 13.07 0.12 -21.42
C ALA A 131 13.27 1.53 -22.02
N LYS A 132 13.99 2.42 -21.32
CA LYS A 132 14.38 3.74 -21.85
C LYS A 132 15.31 3.60 -23.04
N GLU A 133 16.34 2.75 -22.95
CA GLU A 133 17.31 2.49 -24.03
C GLU A 133 16.61 1.95 -25.29
N ARG A 134 15.57 1.11 -25.12
CA ARG A 134 14.73 0.61 -26.24
C ARG A 134 13.68 1.61 -26.73
N GLY A 135 13.62 2.84 -26.18
CA GLY A 135 12.64 3.84 -26.56
C GLY A 135 11.19 3.49 -26.20
N ALA A 136 10.96 2.59 -25.26
CA ALA A 136 9.62 2.20 -24.84
C ALA A 136 8.89 3.32 -24.08
N TYR A 137 9.63 4.24 -23.47
CA TYR A 137 9.06 5.39 -22.77
C TYR A 137 8.80 6.54 -23.73
N LYS A 138 7.61 6.58 -24.29
CA LYS A 138 7.16 7.65 -25.20
C LYS A 138 6.55 8.86 -24.50
N GLY A 139 6.56 8.86 -23.16
CA GLY A 139 5.90 9.88 -22.35
C GLY A 139 4.36 9.82 -22.44
N ARG A 140 3.72 10.85 -21.92
CA ARG A 140 2.26 11.01 -22.05
C ARG A 140 1.92 11.29 -23.51
N LYS A 141 0.95 10.55 -24.08
CA LYS A 141 0.46 10.82 -25.45
C LYS A 141 0.01 12.27 -25.54
N LYS A 142 0.46 12.96 -26.59
CA LYS A 142 -0.03 14.31 -26.90
C LYS A 142 -1.54 14.24 -27.12
N ILE A 143 -2.26 15.18 -26.51
CA ILE A 143 -3.68 15.35 -26.81
C ILE A 143 -3.74 15.82 -28.26
N SER A 144 -4.42 15.05 -29.10
CA SER A 144 -4.71 15.42 -30.49
C SER A 144 -6.18 15.83 -30.57
N VAL A 145 -6.42 16.91 -31.28
CA VAL A 145 -7.76 17.44 -31.60
C VAL A 145 -7.95 17.27 -33.10
N PRO A 146 -9.18 17.00 -33.58
CA PRO A 146 -9.45 16.96 -35.03
C PRO A 146 -8.99 18.24 -35.71
N GLU A 147 -8.18 18.08 -36.76
CA GLU A 147 -7.56 19.24 -37.46
C GLU A 147 -8.58 20.23 -38.00
N GLN A 148 -9.73 19.74 -38.45
CA GLN A 148 -10.82 20.60 -38.95
C GLN A 148 -11.38 21.51 -37.89
N GLU A 149 -11.72 20.95 -36.71
CA GLU A 149 -12.27 21.74 -35.59
C GLU A 149 -11.28 22.79 -35.09
N PHE A 150 -9.99 22.43 -34.99
CA PHE A 150 -8.98 23.38 -34.58
C PHE A 150 -8.77 24.46 -35.64
N SER A 151 -8.80 24.12 -36.93
CA SER A 151 -8.62 25.04 -38.03
C SER A 151 -9.67 26.16 -38.06
N GLU A 152 -10.95 25.79 -37.88
CA GLU A 152 -12.05 26.77 -37.83
C GLU A 152 -11.87 27.73 -36.63
N LEU A 153 -11.56 27.22 -35.46
CA LEU A 153 -11.36 28.03 -34.27
C LEU A 153 -10.09 28.89 -34.36
N TYR A 154 -9.05 28.39 -35.01
CA TYR A 154 -7.82 29.14 -35.27
C TYR A 154 -8.08 30.35 -36.17
N GLN A 155 -8.91 30.22 -37.24
CA GLN A 155 -9.31 31.36 -38.11
C GLN A 155 -10.13 32.40 -37.34
N LEU A 156 -11.03 31.98 -36.48
CA LEU A 156 -11.80 32.87 -35.61
C LEU A 156 -10.88 33.62 -34.61
N TRP A 157 -9.84 32.99 -34.12
CA TRP A 157 -8.85 33.61 -33.25
C TRP A 157 -7.99 34.62 -34.00
N LEU A 158 -7.50 34.29 -35.20
CA LEU A 158 -6.75 35.23 -36.05
C LEU A 158 -7.55 36.48 -36.39
N SER A 159 -8.87 36.34 -36.58
CA SER A 159 -9.78 37.46 -36.80
C SER A 159 -10.22 38.20 -35.52
N HIS A 160 -9.57 37.92 -34.38
CA HIS A 160 -9.87 38.50 -33.06
C HIS A 160 -11.31 38.29 -32.56
N LYS A 161 -12.06 37.31 -33.11
CA LYS A 161 -13.43 37.03 -32.72
C LYS A 161 -13.56 36.17 -31.44
N ILE A 162 -12.54 35.37 -31.14
CA ILE A 162 -12.50 34.49 -29.93
C ILE A 162 -11.14 34.55 -29.28
N SER A 163 -11.09 34.22 -27.97
CA SER A 163 -9.84 34.13 -27.22
C SER A 163 -9.29 32.71 -27.22
N LYS A 164 -7.99 32.53 -26.91
CA LYS A 164 -7.37 31.20 -26.70
C LYS A 164 -8.08 30.40 -25.59
N SER A 165 -8.62 31.06 -24.56
CA SER A 165 -9.39 30.44 -23.51
C SER A 165 -10.73 29.88 -24.00
N GLU A 166 -11.35 30.55 -24.95
CA GLU A 166 -12.59 30.09 -25.59
C GLU A 166 -12.33 28.90 -26.51
N ILE A 167 -11.21 28.87 -27.24
CA ILE A 167 -10.76 27.69 -28.00
C ILE A 167 -10.57 26.49 -27.06
N ALA A 168 -9.85 26.69 -25.95
CA ALA A 168 -9.59 25.66 -24.97
C ALA A 168 -10.90 25.03 -24.41
N LYS A 169 -11.90 25.87 -24.13
CA LYS A 169 -13.22 25.46 -23.67
C LYS A 169 -13.98 24.65 -24.71
N ARG A 170 -14.01 25.11 -25.96
CA ARG A 170 -14.74 24.44 -27.07
C ARG A 170 -14.12 23.09 -27.43
N LEU A 171 -12.79 22.99 -27.41
CA LEU A 171 -12.08 21.74 -27.69
C LEU A 171 -11.91 20.83 -26.46
N ASN A 172 -12.42 21.25 -25.30
CA ASN A 172 -12.28 20.54 -24.03
C ASN A 172 -10.83 20.15 -23.69
N VAL A 173 -9.91 21.08 -23.90
CA VAL A 173 -8.48 20.93 -23.61
C VAL A 173 -7.97 22.07 -22.72
N SER A 174 -6.77 21.92 -22.16
CA SER A 174 -6.15 23.01 -21.41
C SER A 174 -5.64 24.12 -22.36
N ARG A 175 -5.58 25.36 -21.86
CA ARG A 175 -5.01 26.50 -22.61
C ARG A 175 -3.57 26.24 -23.09
N THR A 176 -2.77 25.56 -22.30
CA THR A 176 -1.40 25.13 -22.65
C THR A 176 -1.35 24.25 -23.90
N VAL A 177 -2.39 23.39 -24.09
CA VAL A 177 -2.52 22.57 -25.30
C VAL A 177 -2.82 23.44 -26.51
N VAL A 178 -3.71 24.43 -26.37
CA VAL A 178 -4.03 25.40 -27.44
C VAL A 178 -2.80 26.21 -27.83
N ASP A 179 -2.04 26.75 -26.85
CA ASP A 179 -0.81 27.50 -27.11
C ASP A 179 0.18 26.65 -27.91
N ARG A 180 0.40 25.40 -27.53
CA ARG A 180 1.25 24.46 -28.26
C ARG A 180 0.76 24.22 -29.69
N MET A 181 -0.55 24.01 -29.89
CA MET A 181 -1.12 23.73 -31.20
C MET A 181 -0.98 24.95 -32.13
N ILE A 182 -1.11 26.17 -31.61
CA ILE A 182 -0.88 27.40 -32.34
C ILE A 182 0.59 27.49 -32.77
N GLU A 183 1.53 27.26 -31.83
CA GLU A 183 2.96 27.27 -32.13
C GLU A 183 3.37 26.20 -33.17
N GLU A 184 2.83 24.98 -33.06
CA GLU A 184 3.09 23.92 -34.03
C GLU A 184 2.57 24.31 -35.43
N ARG A 185 1.44 24.98 -35.54
CA ARG A 185 0.87 25.45 -36.82
C ARG A 185 1.63 26.62 -37.41
N GLU A 186 2.04 27.60 -36.60
CA GLU A 186 2.85 28.71 -37.02
C GLU A 186 4.21 28.28 -37.59
N LYS A 187 4.83 27.24 -36.97
CA LYS A 187 6.09 26.63 -37.47
C LYS A 187 5.95 25.88 -38.79
N LEU A 188 4.75 25.50 -39.19
CA LEU A 188 4.47 24.83 -40.47
C LEU A 188 4.22 25.85 -41.62
N LEU A 189 3.97 27.11 -41.26
CA LEU A 189 3.69 28.20 -42.21
C LEU A 189 4.95 29.02 -42.57
N PHE A 190 6.05 28.82 -41.83
CA PHE A 190 7.37 29.38 -42.03
C PHE A 190 8.41 28.27 -42.23
#